data_78db0a0f650558a4edb9975ae3bdcb8b
#
_entry.id   78db0a0f650558a4edb9975ae3bdcb8b
#
_cell.length_a   1.000
_cell.length_b   1.000
_cell.length_c   1.000
_cell.angle_alpha   90.00
_cell.angle_beta   90.00
_cell.angle_gamma   90.00
#
_symmetry.space_group_name_H-M   'P 1'
#
loop_
_entity.id
_entity.type
_entity.pdbx_description
1 polymer ?
#
loop_
_entity_poly.entity_id
_entity_poly.type
_entity_poly.pdbx_seq_one_letter_code
_entity_poly.pdbx_strand_id
1 'polypeptide(L)'
;AASDVYKRQAFSFLYTELRGTIAYAYEKKYWDYTVAVELFLEIYAAFEGEEKPSVKSTEDILRSYVNDYCQDMMEQRIAEGVDTSLDFAVRIIMDSDLTDLRYLYQYGEYISVNETGVAEFLNRLSEEQINNMARTYTEGYRIGFINGRKDITKKKSVNIRYNLGFERMVRAAIIQFREMGLEPVIYRHATHAVNKRGTARIGFTGGNPNPQFDYDHRQDQALFMDSDFVQRKLRSMQNAYETYKNQAAVHGGPACIETFGEEPFSPVTTPEAWALTETQQKLQVELDNESGQIVNRYIKGDERSFTIIAYPVPEIGADFPEIFEEIVKINTLDYKLYERIQQTIIETLDTCQWVEIKGKDDNETDLIIHLHELDDIKKQTNFENCVADVNICLLYTSDAADDT
;
A
#
# COMPACT_ATOMS: atom_id res chain seq x y z
N ALA A 1 -20.12 -12.35 -30.63
CA ALA A 1 -20.43 -11.74 -29.30
C ALA A 1 -19.48 -12.23 -28.19
N ALA A 2 -19.52 -13.52 -27.77
CA ALA A 2 -18.61 -14.00 -26.69
C ALA A 2 -17.15 -13.94 -27.10
N SER A 3 -16.78 -14.38 -28.30
CA SER A 3 -15.41 -14.29 -28.84
C SER A 3 -14.84 -12.86 -28.85
N ASP A 4 -15.69 -11.84 -29.01
CA ASP A 4 -15.22 -10.45 -29.05
C ASP A 4 -14.94 -9.92 -27.62
N VAL A 5 -15.69 -10.34 -26.61
CA VAL A 5 -15.42 -10.00 -25.20
C VAL A 5 -14.07 -10.57 -24.78
N TYR A 6 -13.80 -11.84 -25.04
CA TYR A 6 -12.52 -12.47 -24.65
C TYR A 6 -11.31 -11.83 -25.36
N LYS A 7 -11.45 -11.43 -26.63
CA LYS A 7 -10.39 -10.69 -27.32
C LYS A 7 -10.13 -9.34 -26.64
N ARG A 8 -11.19 -8.62 -26.27
CA ARG A 8 -11.06 -7.35 -25.55
C ARG A 8 -10.38 -7.53 -24.19
N GLN A 9 -10.72 -8.60 -23.45
CA GLN A 9 -10.06 -8.92 -22.18
C GLN A 9 -8.56 -9.14 -22.38
N ALA A 10 -8.14 -9.92 -23.37
CA ALA A 10 -6.73 -10.18 -23.64
C ALA A 10 -5.96 -8.89 -24.02
N PHE A 11 -6.55 -8.05 -24.88
CA PHE A 11 -5.94 -6.76 -25.23
C PHE A 11 -5.97 -5.75 -24.09
N SER A 12 -6.97 -5.81 -23.25
CA SER A 12 -7.05 -4.97 -22.04
C SER A 12 -5.92 -5.33 -21.07
N PHE A 13 -5.66 -6.61 -20.86
CA PHE A 13 -4.50 -7.08 -20.09
C PHE A 13 -3.18 -6.60 -20.71
N LEU A 14 -2.97 -6.80 -22.02
CA LEU A 14 -1.78 -6.33 -22.72
C LEU A 14 -1.58 -4.82 -22.54
N TYR A 15 -2.65 -4.05 -22.67
CA TYR A 15 -2.59 -2.59 -22.47
C TYR A 15 -2.13 -2.23 -21.07
N THR A 16 -2.59 -2.96 -20.04
CA THR A 16 -2.18 -2.74 -18.64
C THR A 16 -0.68 -2.97 -18.47
N GLU A 17 -0.16 -4.07 -19.01
CA GLU A 17 1.28 -4.36 -18.95
C GLU A 17 2.11 -3.30 -19.70
N LEU A 18 1.67 -2.90 -20.90
CA LEU A 18 2.36 -1.89 -21.70
C LEU A 18 2.37 -0.49 -21.04
N ARG A 19 1.35 -0.14 -20.28
CA ARG A 19 1.36 1.14 -19.53
C ARG A 19 2.52 1.23 -18.53
N GLY A 20 2.98 0.12 -18.01
CA GLY A 20 4.15 0.06 -17.13
C GLY A 20 5.43 0.57 -17.79
N THR A 21 5.54 0.49 -19.13
CA THR A 21 6.74 0.93 -19.86
C THR A 21 7.06 2.41 -19.65
N ILE A 22 6.07 3.26 -19.39
CA ILE A 22 6.27 4.68 -19.06
C ILE A 22 7.08 4.77 -17.77
N ALA A 23 6.64 4.10 -16.71
CA ALA A 23 7.31 4.05 -15.43
C ALA A 23 8.74 3.47 -15.56
N TYR A 24 8.89 2.39 -16.30
CA TYR A 24 10.20 1.75 -16.53
C TYR A 24 11.18 2.66 -17.25
N ALA A 25 10.72 3.45 -18.22
CA ALA A 25 11.56 4.43 -18.91
C ALA A 25 12.10 5.50 -17.95
N TYR A 26 11.26 6.04 -17.06
CA TYR A 26 11.68 7.03 -16.05
C TYR A 26 12.68 6.45 -15.05
N GLU A 27 12.42 5.23 -14.57
CA GLU A 27 13.28 4.54 -13.60
C GLU A 27 14.52 3.87 -14.24
N LYS A 28 14.64 3.90 -15.57
CA LYS A 28 15.69 3.22 -16.34
C LYS A 28 15.72 1.71 -16.11
N LYS A 29 14.53 1.12 -15.88
CA LYS A 29 14.33 -0.32 -15.76
C LYS A 29 14.28 -0.95 -17.15
N TYR A 30 15.44 -1.05 -17.79
CA TYR A 30 15.55 -1.47 -19.19
C TYR A 30 15.10 -2.92 -19.39
N TRP A 31 15.30 -3.79 -18.40
CA TRP A 31 14.84 -5.17 -18.47
C TRP A 31 13.30 -5.23 -18.53
N ASP A 32 12.60 -4.59 -17.57
CA ASP A 32 11.13 -4.54 -17.53
C ASP A 32 10.55 -3.93 -18.80
N TYR A 33 11.18 -2.87 -19.28
CA TYR A 33 10.81 -2.22 -20.54
C TYR A 33 10.92 -3.19 -21.72
N THR A 34 12.07 -3.89 -21.83
CA THR A 34 12.32 -4.82 -22.92
C THR A 34 11.33 -5.98 -22.90
N VAL A 35 11.10 -6.60 -21.75
CA VAL A 35 10.19 -7.73 -21.59
C VAL A 35 8.74 -7.34 -21.95
N ALA A 36 8.28 -6.16 -21.54
CA ALA A 36 6.95 -5.66 -21.92
C ALA A 36 6.83 -5.39 -23.44
N VAL A 37 7.89 -4.86 -24.06
CA VAL A 37 7.94 -4.64 -25.51
C VAL A 37 8.01 -5.97 -26.29
N GLU A 38 8.74 -6.95 -25.80
CA GLU A 38 8.79 -8.30 -26.39
C GLU A 38 7.41 -8.95 -26.38
N LEU A 39 6.66 -8.86 -25.28
CA LEU A 39 5.28 -9.32 -25.22
C LEU A 39 4.40 -8.65 -26.31
N PHE A 40 4.54 -7.34 -26.47
CA PHE A 40 3.82 -6.62 -27.51
C PHE A 40 4.19 -7.12 -28.91
N LEU A 41 5.48 -7.27 -29.19
CA LEU A 41 5.96 -7.71 -30.49
C LEU A 41 5.54 -9.15 -30.83
N GLU A 42 5.50 -10.04 -29.85
CA GLU A 42 5.01 -11.41 -30.02
C GLU A 42 3.54 -11.43 -30.43
N ILE A 43 2.70 -10.70 -29.69
CA ILE A 43 1.26 -10.58 -30.02
C ILE A 43 1.08 -9.88 -31.37
N TYR A 44 1.81 -8.82 -31.64
CA TYR A 44 1.77 -8.10 -32.92
C TYR A 44 2.10 -9.04 -34.09
N ALA A 45 3.20 -9.79 -34.01
CA ALA A 45 3.62 -10.75 -35.02
C ALA A 45 2.55 -11.84 -35.28
N ALA A 46 1.91 -12.33 -34.20
CA ALA A 46 0.81 -13.30 -34.33
C ALA A 46 -0.37 -12.73 -35.10
N PHE A 47 -0.66 -11.42 -34.97
CA PHE A 47 -1.74 -10.76 -35.70
C PHE A 47 -1.37 -10.31 -37.10
N GLU A 48 -0.10 -10.23 -37.46
CA GLU A 48 0.36 -9.97 -38.84
C GLU A 48 0.31 -11.19 -39.76
N GLY A 49 0.19 -12.41 -39.18
CA GLY A 49 0.05 -13.63 -39.95
C GLY A 49 -1.22 -13.67 -40.86
N GLU A 50 -1.20 -14.57 -41.85
CA GLU A 50 -2.34 -14.76 -42.76
C GLU A 50 -3.60 -15.18 -42.01
N GLU A 51 -3.46 -16.06 -41.01
CA GLU A 51 -4.54 -16.46 -40.11
C GLU A 51 -4.44 -15.67 -38.79
N LYS A 52 -5.53 -14.99 -38.44
CA LYS A 52 -5.58 -14.28 -37.14
C LYS A 52 -5.61 -15.24 -36.00
N PRO A 53 -4.88 -14.97 -34.90
CA PRO A 53 -4.82 -15.87 -33.75
C PRO A 53 -6.19 -16.03 -33.11
N SER A 54 -6.45 -17.21 -32.57
CA SER A 54 -7.61 -17.47 -31.75
C SER A 54 -7.50 -16.74 -30.41
N VAL A 55 -8.62 -16.59 -29.70
CA VAL A 55 -8.63 -16.08 -28.31
C VAL A 55 -7.66 -16.91 -27.46
N LYS A 56 -7.78 -18.23 -27.55
CA LYS A 56 -6.95 -19.15 -26.77
C LYS A 56 -5.46 -18.97 -27.03
N SER A 57 -5.05 -18.85 -28.29
CA SER A 57 -3.61 -18.67 -28.61
C SER A 57 -3.08 -17.32 -28.11
N THR A 58 -3.91 -16.27 -28.09
CA THR A 58 -3.53 -14.98 -27.48
C THR A 58 -3.40 -15.09 -25.96
N GLU A 59 -4.34 -15.76 -25.29
CA GLU A 59 -4.25 -16.03 -23.84
C GLU A 59 -3.05 -16.90 -23.50
N ASP A 60 -2.71 -17.89 -24.34
CA ASP A 60 -1.54 -18.74 -24.11
C ASP A 60 -0.21 -17.95 -24.18
N ILE A 61 -0.09 -16.95 -25.06
CA ILE A 61 1.04 -16.01 -25.08
C ILE A 61 1.11 -15.21 -23.77
N LEU A 62 -0.03 -14.63 -23.32
CA LEU A 62 -0.06 -13.86 -22.09
C LEU A 62 0.27 -14.71 -20.85
N ARG A 63 -0.19 -15.97 -20.82
CA ARG A 63 0.13 -16.93 -19.75
C ARG A 63 1.61 -17.31 -19.77
N SER A 64 2.19 -17.55 -20.96
CA SER A 64 3.62 -17.83 -21.12
C SER A 64 4.45 -16.69 -20.57
N TYR A 65 4.16 -15.47 -20.98
CA TYR A 65 4.79 -14.25 -20.46
C TYR A 65 4.81 -14.21 -18.93
N VAL A 66 3.65 -14.36 -18.28
CA VAL A 66 3.55 -14.34 -16.82
C VAL A 66 4.34 -15.47 -16.19
N ASN A 67 4.30 -16.68 -16.77
CA ASN A 67 4.99 -17.85 -16.24
C ASN A 67 6.52 -17.76 -16.40
N ASP A 68 6.97 -17.30 -17.55
CA ASP A 68 8.39 -17.27 -17.90
C ASP A 68 9.13 -16.19 -17.08
N TYR A 69 8.49 -15.03 -16.86
CA TYR A 69 9.10 -13.91 -16.15
C TYR A 69 8.69 -13.79 -14.68
N CYS A 70 7.91 -14.74 -14.13
CA CYS A 70 7.45 -14.69 -12.75
C CYS A 70 8.59 -14.57 -11.73
N GLN A 71 9.68 -15.34 -11.92
CA GLN A 71 10.85 -15.31 -11.03
C GLN A 71 11.50 -13.94 -11.01
N ASP A 72 11.76 -13.36 -12.17
CA ASP A 72 12.44 -12.06 -12.30
C ASP A 72 11.58 -10.92 -11.75
N MET A 73 10.27 -10.93 -12.05
CA MET A 73 9.32 -9.95 -11.51
C MET A 73 9.21 -10.01 -9.98
N MET A 74 9.26 -11.22 -9.40
CA MET A 74 9.26 -11.37 -7.93
C MET A 74 10.57 -10.94 -7.33
N GLU A 75 11.71 -11.27 -7.95
CA GLU A 75 13.03 -10.86 -7.46
C GLU A 75 13.17 -9.34 -7.44
N GLN A 76 12.81 -8.68 -8.52
CA GLN A 76 12.81 -7.21 -8.58
C GLN A 76 11.90 -6.60 -7.53
N ARG A 77 10.66 -7.13 -7.37
CA ARG A 77 9.71 -6.59 -6.40
C ARG A 77 10.20 -6.71 -4.97
N ILE A 78 10.87 -7.80 -4.63
CA ILE A 78 11.44 -8.00 -3.30
C ILE A 78 12.67 -7.11 -3.11
N ALA A 79 13.55 -7.01 -4.12
CA ALA A 79 14.67 -6.06 -4.10
C ALA A 79 14.19 -4.63 -3.83
N GLU A 80 13.19 -4.15 -4.59
CA GLU A 80 12.58 -2.83 -4.38
C GLU A 80 12.10 -2.59 -2.94
N GLY A 81 11.61 -3.65 -2.29
CA GLY A 81 11.09 -3.57 -0.92
C GLY A 81 12.16 -3.54 0.18
N VAL A 82 13.41 -3.94 -0.09
CA VAL A 82 14.43 -4.10 0.95
C VAL A 82 15.81 -3.55 0.60
N ASP A 83 16.10 -3.28 -0.67
CA ASP A 83 17.42 -2.79 -1.12
C ASP A 83 17.44 -1.25 -1.17
N THR A 84 18.18 -0.67 -0.23
CA THR A 84 18.35 0.79 -0.13
C THR A 84 19.18 1.42 -1.24
N SER A 85 19.85 0.61 -2.06
CA SER A 85 20.60 1.11 -3.24
C SER A 85 19.70 1.48 -4.41
N LEU A 86 18.44 1.01 -4.40
CA LEU A 86 17.43 1.38 -5.38
C LEU A 86 16.78 2.72 -5.00
N ASP A 87 17.50 3.80 -5.26
CA ASP A 87 17.29 5.13 -4.71
C ASP A 87 16.56 6.12 -5.64
N PHE A 88 15.88 5.66 -6.69
CA PHE A 88 15.27 6.53 -7.70
C PHE A 88 14.41 7.66 -7.08
N ALA A 89 13.41 7.30 -6.25
CA ALA A 89 12.56 8.30 -5.60
C ALA A 89 13.32 9.12 -4.54
N VAL A 90 14.24 8.48 -3.81
CA VAL A 90 15.06 9.17 -2.79
C VAL A 90 15.88 10.29 -3.42
N ARG A 91 16.47 10.07 -4.60
CA ARG A 91 17.21 11.12 -5.32
C ARG A 91 16.31 12.28 -5.73
N ILE A 92 15.14 12.01 -6.27
CA ILE A 92 14.19 13.08 -6.61
C ILE A 92 13.85 13.90 -5.36
N ILE A 93 13.51 13.23 -4.25
CA ILE A 93 13.17 13.89 -3.00
C ILE A 93 14.33 14.73 -2.46
N MET A 94 15.55 14.20 -2.45
CA MET A 94 16.69 14.84 -1.79
C MET A 94 17.38 15.89 -2.65
N ASP A 95 17.42 15.70 -3.97
CA ASP A 95 18.27 16.49 -4.87
C ASP A 95 17.48 17.56 -5.64
N SER A 96 16.13 17.43 -5.76
CA SER A 96 15.34 18.41 -6.50
C SER A 96 15.07 19.69 -5.70
N ASP A 97 14.87 20.80 -6.40
CA ASP A 97 14.22 21.99 -5.84
C ASP A 97 12.71 21.72 -5.73
N LEU A 98 12.23 21.42 -4.52
CA LEU A 98 10.82 21.09 -4.27
C LEU A 98 9.89 22.32 -4.30
N THR A 99 10.43 23.54 -4.45
CA THR A 99 9.62 24.73 -4.71
C THR A 99 9.22 24.87 -6.18
N ASP A 100 9.93 24.21 -7.08
CA ASP A 100 9.60 24.10 -8.49
C ASP A 100 8.82 22.81 -8.75
N LEU A 101 7.50 22.89 -8.82
CA LEU A 101 6.62 21.72 -8.93
C LEU A 101 6.88 20.81 -10.14
N ARG A 102 7.76 21.21 -11.07
CA ARG A 102 8.19 20.35 -12.19
C ARG A 102 8.88 19.08 -11.72
N TYR A 103 9.38 19.03 -10.47
CA TYR A 103 9.96 17.82 -9.92
C TYR A 103 8.94 16.65 -9.86
N LEU A 104 7.64 16.93 -9.66
CA LEU A 104 6.59 15.91 -9.64
C LEU A 104 6.55 15.05 -10.91
N TYR A 105 6.85 15.65 -12.05
CA TYR A 105 6.86 14.93 -13.34
C TYR A 105 8.08 14.02 -13.53
N GLN A 106 9.10 14.14 -12.69
CA GLN A 106 10.28 13.26 -12.75
C GLN A 106 9.95 11.82 -12.32
N TYR A 107 8.87 11.62 -11.58
CA TYR A 107 8.41 10.29 -11.19
C TYR A 107 7.81 9.47 -12.34
N GLY A 108 7.38 10.11 -13.43
CA GLY A 108 6.67 9.42 -14.52
C GLY A 108 5.28 8.92 -14.12
N GLU A 109 4.67 9.53 -13.11
CA GLU A 109 3.29 9.33 -12.68
C GLU A 109 2.36 10.40 -13.28
N TYR A 110 1.07 10.10 -13.27
CA TYR A 110 0.07 11.13 -13.54
C TYR A 110 -0.01 12.08 -12.36
N ILE A 111 0.01 13.38 -12.63
CA ILE A 111 -0.05 14.45 -11.63
C ILE A 111 -1.39 15.18 -11.78
N SER A 112 -2.17 15.15 -10.72
CA SER A 112 -3.48 15.79 -10.64
C SER A 112 -3.41 17.11 -9.84
N VAL A 113 -4.59 17.67 -9.58
CA VAL A 113 -4.73 18.83 -8.70
C VAL A 113 -4.37 18.47 -7.24
N ASN A 114 -4.48 17.21 -6.86
CA ASN A 114 -4.17 16.78 -5.50
C ASN A 114 -2.67 16.87 -5.23
N GLU A 115 -1.82 16.29 -6.08
CA GLU A 115 -0.38 16.30 -5.90
C GLU A 115 0.18 17.74 -5.97
N THR A 116 -0.28 18.53 -6.96
CA THR A 116 0.17 19.92 -7.10
C THR A 116 -0.30 20.77 -5.92
N GLY A 117 -1.56 20.66 -5.52
CA GLY A 117 -2.12 21.47 -4.44
C GLY A 117 -1.55 21.13 -3.07
N VAL A 118 -1.28 19.86 -2.77
CA VAL A 118 -0.56 19.46 -1.55
C VAL A 118 0.86 20.04 -1.55
N ALA A 119 1.60 19.90 -2.66
CA ALA A 119 2.97 20.44 -2.76
C ALA A 119 2.99 21.97 -2.61
N GLU A 120 2.04 22.68 -3.23
CA GLU A 120 1.90 24.13 -3.08
C GLU A 120 1.56 24.53 -1.64
N PHE A 121 0.66 23.80 -0.98
CA PHE A 121 0.33 24.04 0.40
C PHE A 121 1.54 23.87 1.32
N LEU A 122 2.23 22.73 1.21
CA LEU A 122 3.43 22.46 1.99
C LEU A 122 4.54 23.50 1.73
N ASN A 123 4.64 24.06 0.53
CA ASN A 123 5.59 25.10 0.18
C ASN A 123 5.31 26.46 0.87
N ARG A 124 4.10 26.66 1.41
CA ARG A 124 3.76 27.85 2.22
C ARG A 124 4.15 27.69 3.69
N LEU A 125 4.34 26.44 4.16
CA LEU A 125 4.71 26.17 5.54
C LEU A 125 6.19 26.49 5.78
N SER A 126 6.50 26.90 7.01
CA SER A 126 7.90 27.08 7.45
C SER A 126 8.61 25.74 7.57
N GLU A 127 9.95 25.77 7.54
CA GLU A 127 10.78 24.59 7.77
C GLU A 127 10.51 23.97 9.16
N GLU A 128 10.23 24.79 10.16
CA GLU A 128 9.86 24.31 11.50
C GLU A 128 8.55 23.50 11.49
N GLN A 129 7.51 23.99 10.80
CA GLN A 129 6.24 23.28 10.65
C GLN A 129 6.43 21.95 9.93
N ILE A 130 7.15 21.95 8.80
CA ILE A 130 7.46 20.72 8.05
C ILE A 130 8.24 19.73 8.91
N ASN A 131 9.25 20.18 9.65
CA ASN A 131 10.03 19.32 10.53
C ASN A 131 9.19 18.74 11.68
N ASN A 132 8.24 19.51 12.22
CA ASN A 132 7.34 19.04 13.27
C ASN A 132 6.35 17.99 12.74
N MET A 133 5.77 18.20 11.56
CA MET A 133 4.93 17.19 10.88
C MET A 133 5.72 15.89 10.67
N ALA A 134 6.92 15.98 10.10
CA ALA A 134 7.80 14.83 9.89
C ALA A 134 8.17 14.14 11.20
N ARG A 135 8.41 14.90 12.28
CA ARG A 135 8.77 14.36 13.59
C ARG A 135 7.63 13.55 14.21
N THR A 136 6.39 13.98 14.10
CA THR A 136 5.24 13.21 14.59
C THR A 136 5.22 11.83 13.94
N TYR A 137 5.42 11.78 12.65
CA TYR A 137 5.46 10.56 11.84
C TYR A 137 6.65 9.65 12.20
N THR A 138 7.87 10.20 12.27
CA THR A 138 9.08 9.43 12.57
C THR A 138 9.17 9.01 14.03
N GLU A 139 8.72 9.85 14.95
CA GLU A 139 8.66 9.54 16.38
C GLU A 139 7.60 8.47 16.66
N GLY A 140 6.42 8.52 16.00
CA GLY A 140 5.44 7.44 16.07
C GLY A 140 6.03 6.08 15.70
N TYR A 141 6.84 6.05 14.64
CA TYR A 141 7.55 4.84 14.23
C TYR A 141 8.54 4.34 15.32
N ARG A 142 9.32 5.24 15.93
CA ARG A 142 10.26 4.94 17.00
C ARG A 142 9.54 4.44 18.27
N ILE A 143 8.42 5.09 18.63
CA ILE A 143 7.60 4.69 19.78
C ILE A 143 7.04 3.29 19.59
N GLY A 144 6.64 2.91 18.37
CA GLY A 144 6.19 1.56 18.05
C GLY A 144 7.23 0.48 18.37
N PHE A 145 8.54 0.78 18.23
CA PHE A 145 9.60 -0.12 18.69
C PHE A 145 9.65 -0.20 20.22
N ILE A 146 9.53 0.94 20.90
CA ILE A 146 9.60 1.01 22.38
C ILE A 146 8.42 0.26 23.00
N ASN A 147 7.19 0.55 22.56
CA ASN A 147 5.98 -0.06 23.10
C ASN A 147 5.94 -1.56 22.82
N GLY A 148 6.38 -1.95 21.61
CA GLY A 148 6.54 -3.35 21.23
C GLY A 148 7.74 -4.06 21.87
N ARG A 149 8.53 -3.37 22.72
CA ARG A 149 9.77 -3.89 23.34
C ARG A 149 10.76 -4.45 22.30
N LYS A 150 10.85 -3.80 21.15
CA LYS A 150 11.68 -4.18 20.01
C LYS A 150 12.92 -3.30 19.94
N ASP A 151 13.99 -3.84 19.39
CA ASP A 151 15.28 -3.14 19.31
C ASP A 151 15.46 -2.52 17.90
N ILE A 152 15.23 -1.22 17.78
CA ILE A 152 15.38 -0.46 16.54
C ILE A 152 16.81 -0.50 15.99
N THR A 153 17.85 -0.66 16.84
CA THR A 153 19.25 -0.65 16.41
C THR A 153 19.62 -1.84 15.52
N LYS A 154 18.82 -2.90 15.57
CA LYS A 154 18.94 -4.07 14.67
C LYS A 154 18.44 -3.80 13.25
N LYS A 155 17.72 -2.71 13.05
CA LYS A 155 17.15 -2.35 11.75
C LYS A 155 18.01 -1.29 11.05
N LYS A 156 18.02 -1.33 9.71
CA LYS A 156 18.84 -0.46 8.86
C LYS A 156 18.03 0.22 7.77
N SER A 157 16.79 -0.20 7.53
CA SER A 157 15.93 0.41 6.52
C SER A 157 14.51 0.60 7.01
N VAL A 158 13.83 1.60 6.45
CA VAL A 158 12.42 1.91 6.63
C VAL A 158 11.75 2.05 5.27
N ASN A 159 10.57 1.42 5.08
CA ASN A 159 9.82 1.58 3.83
C ASN A 159 8.86 2.75 3.93
N ILE A 160 9.17 3.86 3.26
CA ILE A 160 8.32 5.05 3.20
C ILE A 160 7.33 4.90 2.03
N ARG A 161 6.04 5.09 2.32
CA ARG A 161 4.94 5.02 1.35
C ARG A 161 4.14 6.31 1.42
N TYR A 162 3.87 6.92 0.28
CA TYR A 162 3.18 8.20 0.25
C TYR A 162 2.58 8.51 -1.13
N ASN A 163 1.64 9.43 -1.17
CA ASN A 163 1.17 10.03 -2.41
C ASN A 163 2.07 11.22 -2.77
N LEU A 164 2.38 11.41 -4.05
CA LEU A 164 3.19 12.54 -4.52
C LEU A 164 2.58 13.87 -4.05
N GLY A 165 3.42 14.86 -3.86
CA GLY A 165 3.07 16.15 -3.27
C GLY A 165 3.57 16.33 -1.82
N PHE A 166 3.84 15.22 -1.11
CA PHE A 166 4.35 15.25 0.27
C PHE A 166 5.89 15.29 0.38
N GLU A 167 6.62 15.48 -0.71
CA GLU A 167 8.09 15.34 -0.75
C GLU A 167 8.82 16.23 0.23
N ARG A 168 8.31 17.44 0.55
CA ARG A 168 8.95 18.29 1.58
C ARG A 168 8.91 17.63 2.96
N MET A 169 7.77 17.06 3.33
CA MET A 169 7.62 16.31 4.59
C MET A 169 8.45 15.03 4.56
N VAL A 170 8.43 14.30 3.44
CA VAL A 170 9.20 13.05 3.26
C VAL A 170 10.70 13.32 3.32
N ARG A 171 11.19 14.42 2.73
CA ARG A 171 12.61 14.85 2.84
C ARG A 171 13.03 15.03 4.30
N ALA A 172 12.23 15.75 5.08
CA ALA A 172 12.48 15.93 6.50
C ALA A 172 12.43 14.59 7.26
N ALA A 173 11.47 13.72 6.94
CA ALA A 173 11.37 12.39 7.54
C ALA A 173 12.59 11.51 7.20
N ILE A 174 13.08 11.53 5.97
CA ILE A 174 14.30 10.80 5.57
C ILE A 174 15.49 11.23 6.44
N ILE A 175 15.67 12.54 6.64
CA ILE A 175 16.76 13.07 7.49
C ILE A 175 16.62 12.51 8.93
N GLN A 176 15.41 12.57 9.49
CA GLN A 176 15.13 12.09 10.86
C GLN A 176 15.27 10.57 10.99
N PHE A 177 14.87 9.78 9.98
CA PHE A 177 15.10 8.34 9.97
C PHE A 177 16.59 7.99 9.87
N ARG A 178 17.37 8.75 9.09
CA ARG A 178 18.83 8.58 9.03
C ARG A 178 19.51 8.87 10.37
N GLU A 179 19.01 9.84 11.15
CA GLU A 179 19.45 10.08 12.53
C GLU A 179 19.18 8.89 13.45
N MET A 180 18.13 8.09 13.15
CA MET A 180 17.84 6.83 13.86
C MET A 180 18.66 5.64 13.31
N GLY A 181 19.48 5.82 12.29
CA GLY A 181 20.25 4.77 11.61
C GLY A 181 19.47 3.96 10.59
N LEU A 182 18.37 4.51 10.06
CA LEU A 182 17.49 3.89 9.08
C LEU A 182 17.59 4.59 7.72
N GLU A 183 18.00 3.85 6.68
CA GLU A 183 17.96 4.34 5.30
C GLU A 183 16.56 4.10 4.68
N PRO A 184 16.07 5.04 3.87
CA PRO A 184 14.76 4.88 3.24
C PRO A 184 14.79 3.84 2.13
N VAL A 185 13.72 3.07 2.03
CA VAL A 185 13.33 2.27 0.87
C VAL A 185 12.03 2.87 0.34
N ILE A 186 12.06 3.38 -0.89
CA ILE A 186 10.91 4.05 -1.52
C ILE A 186 10.77 3.52 -2.94
N TYR A 187 9.71 2.78 -3.20
CA TYR A 187 9.46 2.15 -4.50
C TYR A 187 8.08 2.52 -5.03
N ARG A 188 7.92 2.38 -6.34
CA ARG A 188 6.65 2.60 -7.04
C ARG A 188 5.64 1.50 -6.69
N HIS A 189 4.36 1.82 -6.66
CA HIS A 189 3.30 0.81 -6.67
C HIS A 189 3.46 -0.15 -7.87
N ALA A 190 3.02 -1.40 -7.68
CA ALA A 190 3.19 -2.42 -8.71
C ALA A 190 2.33 -2.13 -9.95
N THR A 191 2.95 -2.25 -11.13
CA THR A 191 2.30 -2.07 -12.44
C THR A 191 2.00 -3.39 -13.14
N HIS A 192 2.78 -4.45 -12.84
CA HIS A 192 2.55 -5.79 -13.41
C HIS A 192 1.40 -6.53 -12.74
N ALA A 193 0.65 -7.29 -13.52
CA ALA A 193 -0.43 -8.15 -13.01
C ALA A 193 0.07 -9.19 -11.98
N VAL A 194 1.30 -9.69 -12.11
CA VAL A 194 1.91 -10.64 -11.14
C VAL A 194 2.03 -10.04 -9.74
N ASN A 195 2.36 -8.75 -9.63
CA ASN A 195 2.64 -8.06 -8.37
C ASN A 195 1.53 -7.12 -7.91
N LYS A 196 0.59 -6.78 -8.78
CA LYS A 196 -0.55 -5.91 -8.46
C LYS A 196 -1.47 -6.59 -7.43
N ARG A 197 -2.02 -5.82 -6.50
CA ARG A 197 -2.92 -6.30 -5.44
C ARG A 197 -4.28 -5.60 -5.54
N GLY A 198 -5.18 -6.12 -6.34
CA GLY A 198 -6.50 -5.54 -6.53
C GLY A 198 -6.41 -4.06 -6.91
N THR A 199 -7.07 -3.19 -6.17
CA THR A 199 -7.00 -1.74 -6.34
C THR A 199 -5.95 -1.06 -5.44
N ALA A 200 -5.30 -1.80 -4.54
CA ALA A 200 -4.33 -1.24 -3.59
C ALA A 200 -3.05 -0.78 -4.28
N ARG A 201 -2.69 0.47 -4.06
CA ARG A 201 -1.50 1.12 -4.62
C ARG A 201 -0.45 1.29 -3.51
N ILE A 202 0.45 0.31 -3.34
CA ILE A 202 1.46 0.27 -2.28
C ILE A 202 2.80 0.74 -2.83
N GLY A 203 3.39 1.76 -2.21
CA GLY A 203 4.62 2.42 -2.63
C GLY A 203 4.40 3.93 -2.71
N PHE A 204 5.18 4.63 -3.54
CA PHE A 204 4.78 5.98 -3.94
C PHE A 204 3.77 5.91 -5.09
N THR A 205 2.84 6.87 -5.12
CA THR A 205 1.77 6.93 -6.12
C THR A 205 1.49 8.36 -6.52
N GLY A 206 1.24 8.60 -7.80
CA GLY A 206 0.63 9.84 -8.30
C GLY A 206 -0.89 9.75 -8.35
N GLY A 207 -1.54 10.70 -8.99
CA GLY A 207 -2.98 10.73 -9.20
C GLY A 207 -3.50 9.54 -10.00
N ASN A 208 -4.78 9.28 -9.89
CA ASN A 208 -5.46 8.25 -10.66
C ASN A 208 -6.41 8.88 -11.69
N PRO A 209 -5.99 9.05 -12.96
CA PRO A 209 -6.82 9.69 -13.97
C PRO A 209 -8.04 8.87 -14.39
N ASN A 210 -8.07 7.59 -14.03
CA ASN A 210 -9.16 6.69 -14.40
C ASN A 210 -9.37 5.60 -13.34
N PRO A 211 -10.10 5.89 -12.25
CA PRO A 211 -10.40 4.90 -11.22
C PRO A 211 -11.17 3.67 -11.76
N GLN A 212 -11.99 3.85 -12.81
CA GLN A 212 -12.68 2.74 -13.46
C GLN A 212 -11.70 1.74 -14.08
N PHE A 213 -10.60 2.22 -14.67
CA PHE A 213 -9.56 1.35 -15.20
C PHE A 213 -8.94 0.49 -14.09
N ASP A 214 -8.60 1.05 -12.94
CA ASP A 214 -8.05 0.29 -11.82
C ASP A 214 -9.05 -0.74 -11.28
N TYR A 215 -10.33 -0.39 -11.24
CA TYR A 215 -11.39 -1.31 -10.85
C TYR A 215 -11.57 -2.47 -11.84
N ASP A 216 -11.57 -2.19 -13.14
CA ASP A 216 -11.72 -3.21 -14.19
C ASP A 216 -10.54 -4.20 -14.18
N HIS A 217 -9.34 -3.72 -13.86
CA HIS A 217 -8.10 -4.50 -13.84
C HIS A 217 -7.70 -5.05 -12.46
N ARG A 218 -8.60 -4.99 -11.46
CA ARG A 218 -8.31 -5.45 -10.09
C ARG A 218 -8.09 -6.96 -9.94
N GLN A 219 -8.56 -7.73 -10.93
CA GLN A 219 -8.49 -9.19 -10.92
C GLN A 219 -7.91 -9.76 -12.22
N ASP A 220 -7.00 -9.05 -12.88
CA ASP A 220 -6.33 -9.49 -14.10
C ASP A 220 -5.61 -10.83 -13.92
N GLN A 221 -5.20 -11.17 -12.69
CA GLN A 221 -4.63 -12.47 -12.38
C GLN A 221 -5.57 -13.65 -12.66
N ALA A 222 -6.89 -13.41 -12.83
CA ALA A 222 -7.83 -14.46 -13.24
C ALA A 222 -7.45 -15.11 -14.59
N LEU A 223 -6.74 -14.38 -15.45
CA LEU A 223 -6.23 -14.91 -16.70
C LEU A 223 -5.30 -16.12 -16.48
N PHE A 224 -4.45 -16.10 -15.44
CA PHE A 224 -3.37 -17.06 -15.24
C PHE A 224 -3.37 -17.76 -13.87
N MET A 225 -4.31 -17.43 -12.99
CA MET A 225 -4.41 -17.99 -11.64
C MET A 225 -4.84 -19.46 -11.69
N ASP A 226 -3.89 -20.35 -11.52
CA ASP A 226 -4.09 -21.78 -11.29
C ASP A 226 -3.10 -22.27 -10.21
N SER A 227 -3.19 -23.55 -9.83
CA SER A 227 -2.33 -24.10 -8.78
C SER A 227 -0.84 -24.07 -9.16
N ASP A 228 -0.51 -24.25 -10.43
CA ASP A 228 0.87 -24.24 -10.89
C ASP A 228 1.49 -22.85 -10.82
N PHE A 229 0.71 -21.81 -11.17
CA PHE A 229 1.12 -20.42 -11.01
C PHE A 229 1.31 -20.05 -9.53
N VAL A 230 0.38 -20.43 -8.65
CA VAL A 230 0.50 -20.17 -7.21
C VAL A 230 1.78 -20.78 -6.67
N GLN A 231 2.05 -22.05 -6.95
CA GLN A 231 3.27 -22.73 -6.50
C GLN A 231 4.54 -22.11 -7.13
N ARG A 232 4.48 -21.68 -8.39
CA ARG A 232 5.58 -20.97 -9.06
C ARG A 232 5.86 -19.65 -8.37
N LYS A 233 4.84 -18.84 -8.14
CA LYS A 233 4.97 -17.52 -7.50
C LYS A 233 5.53 -17.65 -6.07
N LEU A 234 5.04 -18.60 -5.28
CA LEU A 234 5.56 -18.84 -3.92
C LEU A 234 7.03 -19.26 -3.93
N ARG A 235 7.43 -20.16 -4.86
CA ARG A 235 8.85 -20.54 -5.02
C ARG A 235 9.70 -19.35 -5.46
N SER A 236 9.22 -18.56 -6.43
CA SER A 236 9.92 -17.36 -6.90
C SER A 236 10.12 -16.36 -5.78
N MET A 237 9.09 -16.15 -4.96
CA MET A 237 9.14 -15.28 -3.79
C MET A 237 10.16 -15.79 -2.74
N GLN A 238 10.16 -17.08 -2.45
CA GLN A 238 11.12 -17.66 -1.51
C GLN A 238 12.56 -17.53 -2.03
N ASN A 239 12.82 -17.83 -3.30
CA ASN A 239 14.13 -17.68 -3.91
C ASN A 239 14.64 -16.23 -3.85
N ALA A 240 13.75 -15.28 -4.16
CA ALA A 240 14.07 -13.87 -4.09
C ALA A 240 14.43 -13.43 -2.67
N TYR A 241 13.65 -13.86 -1.66
CA TYR A 241 13.98 -13.58 -0.27
C TYR A 241 15.27 -14.25 0.20
N GLU A 242 15.62 -15.44 -0.31
CA GLU A 242 16.94 -16.03 -0.02
C GLU A 242 18.07 -15.18 -0.59
N THR A 243 17.90 -14.60 -1.80
CA THR A 243 18.87 -13.68 -2.40
C THR A 243 19.04 -12.42 -1.53
N TYR A 244 17.93 -11.83 -1.04
CA TYR A 244 17.91 -10.58 -0.30
C TYR A 244 17.74 -10.75 1.22
N LYS A 245 18.04 -11.93 1.77
CA LYS A 245 17.77 -12.25 3.19
C LYS A 245 18.44 -11.30 4.18
N ASN A 246 19.64 -10.83 3.87
CA ASN A 246 20.37 -9.92 4.75
C ASN A 246 19.70 -8.54 4.81
N GLN A 247 19.26 -8.01 3.65
CA GLN A 247 18.52 -6.76 3.57
C GLN A 247 17.13 -6.89 4.22
N ALA A 248 16.44 -8.02 3.97
CA ALA A 248 15.15 -8.31 4.57
C ALA A 248 15.21 -8.40 6.10
N ALA A 249 16.23 -9.05 6.66
CA ALA A 249 16.40 -9.20 8.11
C ALA A 249 16.56 -7.86 8.85
N VAL A 250 17.15 -6.86 8.20
CA VAL A 250 17.36 -5.52 8.79
C VAL A 250 16.27 -4.52 8.40
N HIS A 251 15.22 -4.96 7.71
CA HIS A 251 14.09 -4.11 7.35
C HIS A 251 13.23 -3.80 8.59
N GLY A 252 12.97 -2.51 8.85
CA GLY A 252 12.29 -2.05 10.06
C GLY A 252 10.77 -1.93 9.96
N GLY A 253 10.21 -2.06 8.75
CA GLY A 253 8.77 -2.01 8.49
C GLY A 253 8.32 -0.73 7.78
N PRO A 254 7.02 -0.57 7.50
CA PRO A 254 6.49 0.53 6.72
C PRO A 254 6.26 1.80 7.56
N ALA A 255 6.42 2.94 6.90
CA ALA A 255 6.02 4.26 7.36
C ALA A 255 5.17 4.90 6.27
N CYS A 256 3.87 5.09 6.52
CA CYS A 256 2.89 5.44 5.50
C CYS A 256 2.35 6.86 5.73
N ILE A 257 2.25 7.63 4.67
CA ILE A 257 1.46 8.86 4.60
C ILE A 257 0.28 8.55 3.67
N GLU A 258 -0.91 8.48 4.23
CA GLU A 258 -2.15 8.22 3.51
C GLU A 258 -2.87 9.53 3.18
N THR A 259 -3.78 9.49 2.23
CA THR A 259 -4.61 10.63 1.85
C THR A 259 -6.08 10.30 1.99
N PHE A 260 -6.89 11.34 2.17
CA PHE A 260 -8.35 11.27 2.18
C PHE A 260 -8.95 12.55 1.59
N GLY A 261 -10.23 12.46 1.24
CA GLY A 261 -10.97 13.59 0.70
C GLY A 261 -10.98 13.66 -0.83
N GLU A 262 -10.54 12.58 -1.49
CA GLU A 262 -10.72 12.40 -2.92
C GLU A 262 -12.21 12.33 -3.28
N GLU A 263 -12.56 12.75 -4.50
CA GLU A 263 -13.93 12.64 -4.98
C GLU A 263 -14.43 11.19 -4.93
N PRO A 264 -15.64 10.93 -4.36
CA PRO A 264 -16.19 9.58 -4.30
C PRO A 264 -16.34 8.97 -5.69
N PHE A 265 -15.83 7.76 -5.88
CA PHE A 265 -15.94 6.99 -7.10
C PHE A 265 -16.87 5.79 -6.92
N SER A 266 -17.87 5.66 -7.81
CA SER A 266 -18.77 4.51 -7.84
C SER A 266 -18.45 3.64 -9.07
N PRO A 267 -17.80 2.48 -8.88
CA PRO A 267 -17.40 1.63 -9.99
C PRO A 267 -18.59 0.95 -10.67
N VAL A 268 -18.45 0.72 -11.97
CA VAL A 268 -19.38 -0.09 -12.77
C VAL A 268 -18.70 -1.39 -13.18
N THR A 269 -19.34 -2.53 -12.98
CA THR A 269 -18.81 -3.82 -13.46
C THR A 269 -18.95 -3.91 -14.97
N THR A 270 -17.83 -4.05 -15.68
CA THR A 270 -17.80 -4.20 -17.13
C THR A 270 -17.68 -5.67 -17.52
N PRO A 271 -18.30 -6.10 -18.64
CA PRO A 271 -18.21 -7.49 -19.10
C PRO A 271 -16.78 -7.91 -19.49
N GLU A 272 -15.94 -6.94 -19.83
CA GLU A 272 -14.55 -7.14 -20.23
C GLU A 272 -13.59 -7.28 -19.05
N ALA A 273 -14.01 -6.92 -17.83
CA ALA A 273 -13.19 -7.09 -16.62
C ALA A 273 -13.05 -8.58 -16.27
N TRP A 274 -11.83 -8.98 -15.91
CA TRP A 274 -11.57 -10.30 -15.36
C TRP A 274 -12.20 -10.44 -13.97
N ALA A 275 -12.71 -11.64 -13.66
CA ALA A 275 -13.21 -11.98 -12.34
C ALA A 275 -12.70 -13.36 -11.92
N LEU A 276 -12.27 -13.47 -10.67
CA LEU A 276 -11.85 -14.75 -10.09
C LEU A 276 -13.04 -15.68 -9.94
N THR A 277 -12.92 -16.91 -10.43
CA THR A 277 -13.85 -17.99 -10.12
C THR A 277 -13.74 -18.39 -8.66
N GLU A 278 -14.72 -19.14 -8.12
CA GLU A 278 -14.66 -19.65 -6.73
C GLU A 278 -13.38 -20.44 -6.45
N THR A 279 -12.92 -21.26 -7.41
CA THR A 279 -11.66 -22.00 -7.29
C THR A 279 -10.46 -21.05 -7.22
N GLN A 280 -10.43 -20.02 -8.05
CA GLN A 280 -9.37 -19.04 -8.06
C GLN A 280 -9.36 -18.15 -6.80
N GLN A 281 -10.54 -17.86 -6.23
CA GLN A 281 -10.63 -17.17 -4.94
C GLN A 281 -9.98 -17.98 -3.81
N LYS A 282 -10.19 -19.30 -3.78
CA LYS A 282 -9.53 -20.20 -2.82
C LYS A 282 -8.00 -20.20 -3.02
N LEU A 283 -7.55 -20.26 -4.28
CA LEU A 283 -6.13 -20.16 -4.60
C LEU A 283 -5.52 -18.81 -4.22
N GLN A 284 -6.28 -17.72 -4.33
CA GLN A 284 -5.84 -16.39 -3.87
C GLN A 284 -5.65 -16.37 -2.35
N VAL A 285 -6.58 -16.94 -1.58
CA VAL A 285 -6.44 -17.05 -0.12
C VAL A 285 -5.23 -17.89 0.26
N GLU A 286 -5.00 -19.02 -0.40
CA GLU A 286 -3.80 -19.85 -0.21
C GLU A 286 -2.53 -19.04 -0.49
N LEU A 287 -2.47 -18.36 -1.65
CA LEU A 287 -1.33 -17.52 -2.04
C LEU A 287 -1.05 -16.42 -1.02
N ASP A 288 -2.08 -15.73 -0.53
CA ASP A 288 -1.92 -14.64 0.44
C ASP A 288 -1.42 -15.16 1.79
N ASN A 289 -1.95 -16.27 2.28
CA ASN A 289 -1.52 -16.91 3.53
C ASN A 289 -0.07 -17.38 3.46
N GLU A 290 0.28 -18.13 2.44
CA GLU A 290 1.65 -18.67 2.27
C GLU A 290 2.65 -17.54 2.00
N SER A 291 2.28 -16.52 1.21
CA SER A 291 3.11 -15.32 1.01
C SER A 291 3.37 -14.60 2.33
N GLY A 292 2.35 -14.45 3.18
CA GLY A 292 2.50 -13.87 4.50
C GLY A 292 3.48 -14.65 5.39
N GLN A 293 3.41 -15.97 5.36
CA GLN A 293 4.34 -16.83 6.09
C GLN A 293 5.79 -16.72 5.55
N ILE A 294 5.96 -16.65 4.23
CA ILE A 294 7.28 -16.43 3.61
C ILE A 294 7.84 -15.07 4.06
N VAL A 295 7.07 -13.99 3.95
CA VAL A 295 7.49 -12.65 4.41
C VAL A 295 7.94 -12.69 5.87
N ASN A 296 7.15 -13.29 6.76
CA ASN A 296 7.45 -13.33 8.18
C ASN A 296 8.70 -14.14 8.55
N ARG A 297 9.16 -15.07 7.72
CA ARG A 297 10.45 -15.77 7.92
C ARG A 297 11.65 -14.85 7.75
N TYR A 298 11.58 -13.89 6.82
CA TYR A 298 12.69 -13.00 6.47
C TYR A 298 12.57 -11.62 7.10
N ILE A 299 11.35 -11.08 7.19
CA ILE A 299 11.01 -9.81 7.82
C ILE A 299 10.10 -10.10 9.01
N LYS A 300 10.71 -10.44 10.15
CA LYS A 300 9.98 -10.88 11.32
C LYS A 300 9.05 -9.81 11.87
N GLY A 301 7.77 -10.15 12.06
CA GLY A 301 6.74 -9.25 12.54
C GLY A 301 7.00 -8.69 13.94
N ASP A 302 7.58 -9.52 14.83
CA ASP A 302 7.95 -9.18 16.19
C ASP A 302 9.21 -8.29 16.30
N GLU A 303 9.92 -8.07 15.19
CA GLU A 303 11.12 -7.22 15.13
C GLU A 303 10.91 -5.91 14.37
N ARG A 304 9.74 -5.64 13.84
CA ARG A 304 9.43 -4.44 13.02
C ARG A 304 8.39 -3.55 13.70
N SER A 305 8.36 -2.29 13.27
CA SER A 305 7.33 -1.33 13.63
C SER A 305 6.60 -0.85 12.39
N PHE A 306 5.64 0.02 12.59
CA PHE A 306 5.00 0.78 11.54
C PHE A 306 4.55 2.13 12.08
N THR A 307 4.29 3.06 11.18
CA THR A 307 3.55 4.29 11.46
C THR A 307 2.67 4.62 10.27
N ILE A 308 1.50 5.16 10.55
CA ILE A 308 0.56 5.64 9.54
C ILE A 308 0.10 7.02 9.99
N ILE A 309 0.12 7.96 9.07
CA ILE A 309 -0.42 9.31 9.27
C ILE A 309 -1.23 9.68 8.03
N ALA A 310 -2.31 10.42 8.20
CA ALA A 310 -3.19 10.78 7.09
C ALA A 310 -3.35 12.28 6.98
N TYR A 311 -3.47 12.76 5.74
CA TYR A 311 -3.71 14.17 5.41
C TYR A 311 -4.75 14.30 4.31
N PRO A 312 -5.52 15.42 4.30
CA PRO A 312 -6.49 15.67 3.25
C PRO A 312 -5.79 16.04 1.92
N VAL A 313 -6.53 15.87 0.83
CA VAL A 313 -6.15 16.36 -0.50
C VAL A 313 -7.07 17.50 -0.96
N PRO A 314 -6.66 18.34 -1.93
CA PRO A 314 -7.44 19.47 -2.42
C PRO A 314 -8.86 19.16 -2.91
N GLU A 315 -9.12 17.96 -3.41
CA GLU A 315 -10.47 17.54 -3.81
C GLU A 315 -11.48 17.50 -2.66
N ILE A 316 -11.04 17.56 -1.40
CA ILE A 316 -11.94 17.65 -0.24
C ILE A 316 -12.81 18.93 -0.27
N GLY A 317 -12.39 19.95 -1.00
CA GLY A 317 -13.15 21.16 -1.24
C GLY A 317 -12.40 22.46 -0.96
N ALA A 318 -13.12 23.57 -1.00
CA ALA A 318 -12.54 24.91 -0.88
C ALA A 318 -11.84 25.15 0.48
N ASP A 319 -12.27 24.46 1.52
CA ASP A 319 -11.74 24.60 2.89
C ASP A 319 -10.52 23.68 3.13
N PHE A 320 -9.93 23.14 2.05
CA PHE A 320 -8.75 22.27 2.13
C PHE A 320 -7.63 22.82 3.02
N PRO A 321 -7.22 24.11 2.93
CA PRO A 321 -6.13 24.63 3.76
C PRO A 321 -6.47 24.58 5.25
N GLU A 322 -7.67 24.99 5.63
CA GLU A 322 -8.15 25.00 7.01
C GLU A 322 -8.27 23.58 7.57
N ILE A 323 -8.82 22.67 6.77
CA ILE A 323 -8.93 21.25 7.15
C ILE A 323 -7.53 20.66 7.34
N PHE A 324 -6.58 20.95 6.43
CA PHE A 324 -5.21 20.46 6.55
C PHE A 324 -4.54 20.96 7.83
N GLU A 325 -4.70 22.25 8.18
CA GLU A 325 -4.18 22.81 9.43
C GLU A 325 -4.78 22.16 10.67
N GLU A 326 -6.09 21.86 10.68
CA GLU A 326 -6.73 21.15 11.80
C GLU A 326 -6.22 19.70 11.90
N ILE A 327 -6.01 19.01 10.78
CA ILE A 327 -5.44 17.66 10.76
C ILE A 327 -4.00 17.67 11.28
N VAL A 328 -3.19 18.67 10.94
CA VAL A 328 -1.85 18.84 11.51
C VAL A 328 -1.92 18.95 13.03
N LYS A 329 -2.86 19.73 13.58
CA LYS A 329 -3.06 19.85 15.03
C LYS A 329 -3.45 18.51 15.65
N ILE A 330 -4.39 17.77 15.04
CA ILE A 330 -4.81 16.44 15.50
C ILE A 330 -3.62 15.47 15.49
N ASN A 331 -2.88 15.42 14.42
CA ASN A 331 -1.72 14.54 14.27
C ASN A 331 -0.57 14.86 15.24
N THR A 332 -0.50 16.07 15.77
CA THR A 332 0.55 16.53 16.70
C THR A 332 0.09 16.60 18.18
N LEU A 333 -1.04 15.98 18.52
CA LEU A 333 -1.55 15.93 19.88
C LEU A 333 -0.58 15.24 20.86
N ASP A 334 -0.69 15.59 22.14
CA ASP A 334 0.04 14.91 23.21
C ASP A 334 -0.46 13.48 23.38
N TYR A 335 0.20 12.54 22.72
CA TYR A 335 -0.16 11.11 22.72
C TYR A 335 -0.19 10.54 24.15
N LYS A 336 0.65 10.99 25.07
CA LYS A 336 0.64 10.52 26.46
C LYS A 336 -0.60 10.93 27.23
N LEU A 337 -1.13 12.12 26.90
CA LEU A 337 -2.41 12.56 27.46
C LEU A 337 -3.54 11.69 26.90
N TYR A 338 -3.55 11.44 25.59
CA TYR A 338 -4.57 10.60 24.96
C TYR A 338 -4.50 9.16 25.43
N GLU A 339 -3.31 8.59 25.54
CA GLU A 339 -3.10 7.25 26.11
C GLU A 339 -3.78 7.13 27.49
N ARG A 340 -3.60 8.11 28.38
CA ARG A 340 -4.24 8.08 29.70
C ARG A 340 -5.76 8.24 29.64
N ILE A 341 -6.27 9.13 28.77
CA ILE A 341 -7.71 9.31 28.58
C ILE A 341 -8.33 8.00 28.07
N GLN A 342 -7.78 7.44 27.01
CA GLN A 342 -8.25 6.19 26.43
C GLN A 342 -8.15 5.04 27.41
N GLN A 343 -7.05 4.92 28.16
CA GLN A 343 -6.89 3.89 29.19
C GLN A 343 -7.95 4.01 30.29
N THR A 344 -8.30 5.22 30.72
CA THR A 344 -9.37 5.44 31.70
C THR A 344 -10.73 5.00 31.15
N ILE A 345 -10.98 5.24 29.86
CA ILE A 345 -12.20 4.77 29.18
C ILE A 345 -12.21 3.24 29.12
N ILE A 346 -11.11 2.60 28.74
CA ILE A 346 -10.97 1.14 28.67
C ILE A 346 -11.24 0.53 30.06
N GLU A 347 -10.60 1.03 31.12
CA GLU A 347 -10.80 0.54 32.47
C GLU A 347 -12.26 0.64 32.93
N THR A 348 -12.99 1.66 32.43
CA THR A 348 -14.43 1.78 32.68
C THR A 348 -15.22 0.75 31.87
N LEU A 349 -14.91 0.61 30.59
CA LEU A 349 -15.60 -0.33 29.69
C LEU A 349 -15.38 -1.80 30.11
N ASP A 350 -14.21 -2.17 30.59
CA ASP A 350 -13.91 -3.51 31.09
C ASP A 350 -14.76 -3.92 32.30
N THR A 351 -15.39 -2.96 32.98
CA THR A 351 -16.37 -3.23 34.06
C THR A 351 -17.79 -3.45 33.53
N CYS A 352 -18.03 -3.23 32.25
CA CYS A 352 -19.36 -3.30 31.64
C CYS A 352 -19.62 -4.69 31.04
N GLN A 353 -20.88 -5.09 30.97
CA GLN A 353 -21.32 -6.31 30.28
C GLN A 353 -21.74 -6.03 28.84
N TRP A 354 -22.08 -4.79 28.54
CA TRP A 354 -22.50 -4.33 27.22
C TRP A 354 -22.26 -2.83 27.04
N VAL A 355 -22.18 -2.41 25.80
CA VAL A 355 -22.09 -1.00 25.39
C VAL A 355 -23.26 -0.69 24.47
N GLU A 356 -24.01 0.38 24.77
CA GLU A 356 -25.07 0.89 23.93
C GLU A 356 -24.56 2.10 23.14
N ILE A 357 -24.74 2.07 21.82
CA ILE A 357 -24.37 3.15 20.92
C ILE A 357 -25.64 3.67 20.25
N LYS A 358 -25.97 4.92 20.50
CA LYS A 358 -27.14 5.59 19.89
C LYS A 358 -26.68 6.73 19.02
N GLY A 359 -27.24 6.80 17.83
CA GLY A 359 -27.09 7.91 16.91
C GLY A 359 -27.74 9.18 17.49
N LYS A 360 -27.36 10.32 16.95
CA LYS A 360 -27.90 11.63 17.28
C LYS A 360 -28.36 12.34 16.00
N ASP A 361 -29.35 13.19 16.14
CA ASP A 361 -29.99 13.95 15.05
C ASP A 361 -30.54 12.97 13.98
N ASP A 362 -30.12 13.07 12.72
CA ASP A 362 -30.59 12.23 11.61
C ASP A 362 -29.91 10.86 11.54
N ASN A 363 -29.06 10.51 12.49
CA ASN A 363 -28.40 9.23 12.56
C ASN A 363 -29.23 8.22 13.38
N GLU A 364 -29.83 7.23 12.73
CA GLU A 364 -30.71 6.21 13.30
C GLU A 364 -29.95 5.02 13.94
N THR A 365 -28.66 5.13 14.20
CA THR A 365 -27.89 4.06 14.84
C THR A 365 -28.46 3.73 16.22
N ASP A 366 -28.81 2.50 16.45
CA ASP A 366 -29.18 1.93 17.76
C ASP A 366 -28.57 0.54 17.85
N LEU A 367 -27.43 0.42 18.54
CA LEU A 367 -26.60 -0.76 18.57
C LEU A 367 -26.23 -1.10 20.02
N ILE A 368 -26.39 -2.38 20.38
CA ILE A 368 -25.91 -2.93 21.65
C ILE A 368 -24.83 -3.96 21.33
N ILE A 369 -23.66 -3.76 21.94
CA ILE A 369 -22.51 -4.67 21.82
C ILE A 369 -22.35 -5.37 23.17
N HIS A 370 -22.50 -6.69 23.21
CA HIS A 370 -22.22 -7.51 24.38
C HIS A 370 -20.72 -7.77 24.45
N LEU A 371 -20.14 -7.47 25.60
CA LEU A 371 -18.71 -7.66 25.85
C LEU A 371 -18.45 -9.06 26.40
N HIS A 372 -17.27 -9.60 26.09
CA HIS A 372 -16.84 -10.86 26.69
C HIS A 372 -16.62 -10.67 28.20
N GLU A 373 -17.06 -11.65 29.02
CA GLU A 373 -16.88 -11.64 30.47
C GLU A 373 -15.41 -11.90 30.82
N LEU A 374 -14.80 -10.98 31.57
CA LEU A 374 -13.39 -11.08 31.99
C LEU A 374 -13.28 -11.75 33.35
N ASP A 375 -12.45 -12.78 33.48
CA ASP A 375 -12.20 -13.49 34.73
C ASP A 375 -11.47 -12.59 35.76
N ASP A 376 -10.56 -11.75 35.27
CA ASP A 376 -9.76 -10.83 36.12
C ASP A 376 -9.48 -9.51 35.36
N ILE A 377 -10.33 -8.50 35.58
CA ILE A 377 -10.23 -7.17 34.94
C ILE A 377 -8.91 -6.43 35.22
N LYS A 378 -8.08 -6.92 36.19
CA LYS A 378 -6.77 -6.36 36.44
C LYS A 378 -5.66 -6.95 35.54
N LYS A 379 -5.96 -8.04 34.86
CA LYS A 379 -5.00 -8.77 34.02
C LYS A 379 -5.48 -8.93 32.57
N GLN A 380 -6.76 -8.76 32.35
CA GLN A 380 -7.42 -8.96 31.05
C GLN A 380 -8.15 -7.68 30.65
N THR A 381 -8.33 -7.48 29.37
CA THR A 381 -9.12 -6.39 28.79
C THR A 381 -9.76 -6.83 27.51
N ASN A 382 -10.94 -6.32 27.21
CA ASN A 382 -11.60 -6.49 25.92
C ASN A 382 -11.11 -5.51 24.85
N PHE A 383 -10.24 -4.57 25.22
CA PHE A 383 -9.89 -3.45 24.36
C PHE A 383 -8.39 -3.28 24.22
N GLU A 384 -7.97 -2.80 23.06
CA GLU A 384 -6.62 -2.30 22.84
C GLU A 384 -6.62 -0.77 22.78
N ASN A 385 -5.67 -0.18 23.49
CA ASN A 385 -5.43 1.26 23.46
C ASN A 385 -4.58 1.63 22.25
N CYS A 386 -5.23 1.95 21.14
CA CYS A 386 -4.58 2.30 19.87
C CYS A 386 -4.20 3.79 19.88
N VAL A 387 -3.21 4.14 20.68
CA VAL A 387 -2.80 5.53 20.91
C VAL A 387 -2.42 6.27 19.62
N ALA A 388 -1.77 5.58 18.69
CA ALA A 388 -1.34 6.16 17.42
C ALA A 388 -2.52 6.60 16.55
N ASP A 389 -3.62 5.85 16.59
CA ASP A 389 -4.83 6.13 15.81
C ASP A 389 -5.86 6.94 16.61
N VAL A 390 -5.52 7.32 17.85
CA VAL A 390 -6.39 8.02 18.80
C VAL A 390 -7.75 7.31 18.94
N ASN A 391 -7.72 5.96 18.93
CA ASN A 391 -8.93 5.15 19.09
C ASN A 391 -8.75 4.01 20.11
N ILE A 392 -9.86 3.37 20.44
CA ILE A 392 -9.93 2.18 21.28
C ILE A 392 -10.49 1.05 20.42
N CYS A 393 -9.69 0.01 20.20
CA CYS A 393 -10.11 -1.17 19.46
C CYS A 393 -10.77 -2.19 20.39
N LEU A 394 -11.97 -2.64 20.04
CA LEU A 394 -12.61 -3.79 20.67
C LEU A 394 -11.99 -5.07 20.11
N LEU A 395 -11.42 -5.92 20.98
CA LEU A 395 -10.76 -7.17 20.60
C LEU A 395 -11.70 -8.38 20.66
N TYR A 396 -12.58 -8.41 21.67
CA TYR A 396 -13.44 -9.57 21.93
C TYR A 396 -14.87 -9.14 22.23
N THR A 397 -15.82 -9.84 21.59
CA THR A 397 -17.25 -9.82 21.92
C THR A 397 -17.66 -11.16 22.49
N SER A 398 -18.83 -11.25 23.15
CA SER A 398 -19.36 -12.52 23.68
C SER A 398 -19.51 -13.63 22.63
N ASP A 399 -19.73 -13.25 21.37
CA ASP A 399 -19.95 -14.20 20.27
C ASP A 399 -18.63 -14.67 19.62
N ALA A 400 -17.53 -13.93 19.80
CA ALA A 400 -16.21 -14.29 19.26
C ALA A 400 -15.51 -15.43 20.04
N ALA A 401 -15.99 -15.77 21.21
CA ALA A 401 -15.42 -16.82 22.05
C ALA A 401 -15.83 -18.25 21.62
N ASP A 402 -16.85 -18.37 20.78
CA ASP A 402 -17.38 -19.68 20.33
C ASP A 402 -16.68 -20.18 19.03
N ASP A 403 -15.82 -19.38 18.38
CA ASP A 403 -15.14 -19.70 17.12
C ASP A 403 -13.66 -20.12 17.28
N THR A 404 -13.21 -20.45 18.50
CA THR A 404 -11.83 -20.92 18.76
C THR A 404 -11.75 -22.44 19.03
#